data_3dd9b20c6829ce4ac3adca00b4a8537c
#
_entry.id   3dd9b20c6829ce4ac3adca00b4a8537c
#
_cell.length_a   1.000
_cell.length_b   1.000
_cell.length_c   1.000
_cell.angle_alpha   90.00
_cell.angle_beta   90.00
_cell.angle_gamma   90.00
#
_symmetry.space_group_name_H-M   'P 1'
#
loop_
_entity.id
_entity.type
_entity.pdbx_description
1 polymer ?
#
loop_
_entity_poly.entity_id
_entity_poly.type
_entity_poly.pdbx_seq_one_letter_code
_entity_poly.pdbx_strand_id
1 'polypeptide(L)'
;MKKLFYLLFLVTSVCFSQDLKWDSSALINADFTIDAVHTTDGVTYELSASGEAGPYGRVYLSYIFTNHNNSMESGEFSGFIWTQMGEEITKGTTQGVYRKQGKVFKMYALDNLTNEKTYVVSGIADFVKKTLKFKASEVKE
;
A
#
# COMPACT_ATOMS: atom_id res chain seq x y z
N MET A 1 35.27 -21.00 54.59
CA MET A 1 35.10 -21.14 53.11
C MET A 1 33.72 -20.65 52.74
N LYS A 2 33.63 -19.47 52.22
CA LYS A 2 32.37 -18.89 51.73
C LYS A 2 32.17 -19.33 50.28
N LYS A 3 31.22 -20.22 50.04
CA LYS A 3 30.79 -20.57 48.69
C LYS A 3 29.88 -19.47 48.18
N LEU A 4 30.37 -18.69 47.24
CA LEU A 4 29.62 -17.67 46.55
C LEU A 4 28.81 -18.36 45.43
N PHE A 5 27.51 -18.48 45.66
CA PHE A 5 26.56 -18.97 44.66
C PHE A 5 26.27 -17.81 43.70
N TYR A 6 26.89 -17.80 42.54
CA TYR A 6 26.50 -16.93 41.43
C TYR A 6 25.24 -17.53 40.82
N LEU A 7 24.10 -17.01 41.19
CA LEU A 7 22.84 -17.22 40.49
C LEU A 7 22.90 -16.45 39.18
N LEU A 8 23.32 -17.12 38.12
CA LEU A 8 23.30 -16.60 36.77
C LEU A 8 21.82 -16.53 36.35
N PHE A 9 21.19 -15.38 36.53
CA PHE A 9 19.87 -15.09 35.95
C PHE A 9 20.05 -15.01 34.45
N LEU A 10 19.80 -16.12 33.77
CA LEU A 10 19.67 -16.15 32.33
C LEU A 10 18.33 -15.50 32.01
N VAL A 11 18.33 -14.18 31.84
CA VAL A 11 17.20 -13.47 31.26
C VAL A 11 17.15 -13.86 29.80
N THR A 12 16.42 -14.91 29.50
CA THR A 12 16.01 -15.21 28.14
C THR A 12 15.04 -14.12 27.72
N SER A 13 15.53 -13.08 27.07
CA SER A 13 14.69 -12.14 26.35
C SER A 13 13.98 -12.95 25.27
N VAL A 14 12.73 -13.28 25.54
CA VAL A 14 11.85 -13.85 24.52
C VAL A 14 11.58 -12.72 23.53
N CYS A 15 12.37 -12.72 22.47
CA CYS A 15 12.15 -11.82 21.35
C CYS A 15 10.89 -12.32 20.66
N PHE A 16 9.76 -11.68 20.91
CA PHE A 16 8.56 -11.92 20.12
C PHE A 16 8.82 -11.32 18.73
N SER A 17 9.23 -12.18 17.81
CA SER A 17 9.26 -11.81 16.41
C SER A 17 7.83 -11.75 15.91
N GLN A 18 7.38 -10.56 15.53
CA GLN A 18 6.12 -10.41 14.83
C GLN A 18 6.37 -10.71 13.35
N ASP A 19 5.94 -11.86 12.90
CA ASP A 19 6.01 -12.23 11.50
C ASP A 19 4.92 -11.50 10.72
N LEU A 20 5.30 -10.88 9.62
CA LEU A 20 4.34 -10.32 8.69
C LEU A 20 3.59 -11.46 7.99
N LYS A 21 2.29 -11.53 8.23
CA LYS A 21 1.41 -12.54 7.64
C LYS A 21 0.36 -11.87 6.77
N TRP A 22 0.20 -12.36 5.56
CA TRP A 22 -0.89 -11.99 4.66
C TRP A 22 -1.43 -13.24 3.96
N ASP A 23 -2.68 -13.18 3.57
CA ASP A 23 -3.34 -14.31 2.91
C ASP A 23 -3.22 -14.18 1.39
N SER A 24 -2.22 -14.84 0.83
CA SER A 24 -2.00 -14.86 -0.62
C SER A 24 -3.05 -15.65 -1.39
N SER A 25 -3.91 -16.42 -0.71
CA SER A 25 -5.00 -17.17 -1.34
C SER A 25 -6.29 -16.36 -1.48
N ALA A 26 -6.46 -15.31 -0.67
CA ALA A 26 -7.64 -14.44 -0.64
C ALA A 26 -7.30 -13.03 -1.16
N LEU A 27 -6.91 -12.93 -2.43
CA LEU A 27 -6.56 -11.66 -3.05
C LEU A 27 -7.80 -10.89 -3.49
N ILE A 28 -7.83 -9.61 -3.16
CA ILE A 28 -8.75 -8.65 -3.75
C ILE A 28 -8.13 -8.12 -5.03
N ASN A 29 -8.83 -8.29 -6.15
CA ASN A 29 -8.45 -7.66 -7.41
C ASN A 29 -9.16 -6.32 -7.53
N ALA A 30 -8.41 -5.30 -7.91
CA ALA A 30 -8.92 -3.95 -8.10
C ALA A 30 -8.49 -3.42 -9.46
N ASP A 31 -9.46 -3.03 -10.26
CA ASP A 31 -9.26 -2.50 -11.61
C ASP A 31 -9.76 -1.05 -11.65
N PHE A 32 -8.82 -0.13 -11.87
CA PHE A 32 -9.10 1.31 -11.92
C PHE A 32 -8.80 1.88 -13.30
N THR A 33 -9.56 2.90 -13.65
CA THR A 33 -9.26 3.82 -14.73
C THR A 33 -8.62 5.07 -14.15
N ILE A 34 -7.50 5.50 -14.71
CA ILE A 34 -6.88 6.78 -14.37
C ILE A 34 -7.74 7.90 -14.95
N ASP A 35 -8.34 8.70 -14.08
CA ASP A 35 -9.24 9.78 -14.48
C ASP A 35 -8.46 11.04 -14.86
N ALA A 36 -7.46 11.40 -14.05
CA ALA A 36 -6.60 12.54 -14.29
C ALA A 36 -5.20 12.35 -13.72
N VAL A 37 -4.24 13.01 -14.35
CA VAL A 37 -2.86 13.15 -13.85
C VAL A 37 -2.48 14.61 -13.99
N HIS A 38 -1.97 15.21 -12.93
CA HIS A 38 -1.62 16.62 -12.87
C HIS A 38 -0.25 16.82 -12.26
N THR A 39 0.50 17.78 -12.75
CA THR A 39 1.75 18.26 -12.16
C THR A 39 1.90 19.75 -12.38
N THR A 40 2.44 20.44 -11.38
CA THR A 40 2.75 21.88 -11.46
C THR A 40 4.25 22.15 -11.50
N ASP A 41 5.07 21.17 -11.09
CA ASP A 41 6.52 21.30 -10.93
C ASP A 41 7.33 20.31 -11.76
N GLY A 42 6.68 19.31 -12.37
CA GLY A 42 7.34 18.24 -13.12
C GLY A 42 8.05 17.22 -12.24
N VAL A 43 7.95 17.32 -10.92
CA VAL A 43 8.57 16.42 -9.92
C VAL A 43 7.52 15.67 -9.12
N THR A 44 6.47 16.37 -8.74
CA THR A 44 5.33 15.83 -8.00
C THR A 44 4.16 15.67 -8.96
N TYR A 45 3.57 14.49 -8.98
CA TYR A 45 2.43 14.16 -9.84
C TYR A 45 1.25 13.76 -8.97
N GLU A 46 0.11 14.39 -9.20
CA GLU A 46 -1.16 14.03 -8.59
C GLU A 46 -1.96 13.18 -9.56
N LEU A 47 -2.45 12.05 -9.08
CA LEU A 47 -3.24 11.10 -9.85
C LEU A 47 -4.57 10.87 -9.16
N SER A 48 -5.65 10.94 -9.92
CA SER A 48 -6.96 10.44 -9.49
C SER A 48 -7.39 9.27 -10.36
N ALA A 49 -7.99 8.27 -9.74
CA ALA A 49 -8.53 7.11 -10.43
C ALA A 49 -9.76 6.58 -9.71
N SER A 50 -10.56 5.83 -10.43
CA SER A 50 -11.74 5.18 -9.90
C SER A 50 -11.95 3.81 -10.54
N GLY A 51 -12.54 2.87 -9.80
CA GLY A 51 -12.76 1.52 -10.29
C GLY A 51 -13.37 0.60 -9.27
N GLU A 52 -13.43 -0.66 -9.63
CA GLU A 52 -13.99 -1.71 -8.77
C GLU A 52 -12.90 -2.42 -7.98
N ALA A 53 -13.12 -2.62 -6.70
CA ALA A 53 -12.18 -3.26 -5.79
C ALA A 53 -12.86 -4.34 -4.91
N GLY A 54 -13.20 -5.47 -5.51
CA GLY A 54 -13.78 -6.63 -4.84
C GLY A 54 -14.97 -6.28 -3.95
N PRO A 55 -14.93 -6.61 -2.65
CA PRO A 55 -16.05 -6.41 -1.74
C PRO A 55 -16.34 -4.93 -1.44
N TYR A 56 -15.43 -4.02 -1.79
CA TYR A 56 -15.60 -2.58 -1.58
C TYR A 56 -16.39 -1.88 -2.68
N GLY A 57 -16.70 -2.59 -3.78
CA GLY A 57 -17.40 -2.00 -4.92
C GLY A 57 -16.61 -0.88 -5.58
N ARG A 58 -17.27 0.23 -5.90
CA ARG A 58 -16.64 1.40 -6.51
C ARG A 58 -15.76 2.13 -5.49
N VAL A 59 -14.49 2.23 -5.81
CA VAL A 59 -13.48 2.91 -5.01
C VAL A 59 -12.90 4.09 -5.79
N TYR A 60 -12.66 5.17 -5.08
CA TYR A 60 -11.99 6.37 -5.57
C TYR A 60 -10.64 6.50 -4.86
N LEU A 61 -9.62 6.88 -5.60
CA LEU A 61 -8.29 7.11 -5.04
C LEU A 61 -7.69 8.41 -5.58
N SER A 62 -6.87 8.99 -4.71
CA SER A 62 -6.08 10.18 -5.02
C SER A 62 -4.66 9.95 -4.50
N TYR A 63 -3.70 9.88 -5.41
CA TYR A 63 -2.32 9.60 -5.08
C TYR A 63 -1.42 10.76 -5.47
N ILE A 64 -0.38 10.97 -4.67
CA ILE A 64 0.70 11.91 -4.93
C ILE A 64 1.98 11.08 -5.11
N PHE A 65 2.55 11.19 -6.29
CA PHE A 65 3.83 10.56 -6.63
C PHE A 65 4.94 11.58 -6.53
N THR A 66 5.99 11.23 -5.81
CA THR A 66 7.17 12.08 -5.65
C THR A 66 8.40 11.40 -6.20
N ASN A 67 9.10 12.11 -7.08
CA ASN A 67 10.32 11.64 -7.72
C ASN A 67 11.52 12.32 -7.07
N HIS A 68 12.01 11.78 -5.96
CA HIS A 68 13.08 12.37 -5.18
C HIS A 68 14.42 12.46 -5.92
N ASN A 69 14.64 11.61 -6.92
CA ASN A 69 15.92 11.48 -7.61
C ASN A 69 15.92 12.11 -9.01
N ASN A 70 14.85 12.77 -9.42
CA ASN A 70 14.65 13.29 -10.78
C ASN A 70 14.84 12.24 -11.89
N SER A 71 14.76 10.96 -11.56
CA SER A 71 15.01 9.87 -12.51
C SER A 71 13.80 9.46 -13.30
N MET A 72 12.59 9.80 -12.87
CA MET A 72 11.30 9.31 -13.38
C MET A 72 11.14 7.77 -13.37
N GLU A 73 12.12 7.06 -12.82
CA GLU A 73 12.16 5.60 -12.85
C GLU A 73 11.73 4.96 -11.54
N SER A 74 11.88 5.66 -10.43
CA SER A 74 11.44 5.21 -9.12
C SER A 74 11.14 6.37 -8.20
N GLY A 75 10.33 6.12 -7.21
CA GLY A 75 9.97 7.09 -6.19
C GLY A 75 8.98 6.50 -5.20
N GLU A 76 8.37 7.40 -4.46
CA GLU A 76 7.37 7.09 -3.45
C GLU A 76 6.03 7.66 -3.85
N PHE A 77 4.97 7.08 -3.33
CA PHE A 77 3.63 7.63 -3.43
C PHE A 77 2.88 7.48 -2.13
N SER A 78 1.98 8.38 -1.91
CA SER A 78 1.03 8.33 -0.81
C SER A 78 -0.31 8.88 -1.26
N GLY A 79 -1.34 8.63 -0.50
CA GLY A 79 -2.63 9.20 -0.81
C GLY A 79 -3.78 8.65 -0.01
N PHE A 80 -4.95 8.86 -0.56
CA PHE A 80 -6.22 8.49 0.05
C PHE A 80 -7.03 7.60 -0.88
N ILE A 81 -7.74 6.68 -0.27
CA ILE A 81 -8.74 5.84 -0.90
C ILE A 81 -10.05 5.99 -0.15
N TRP A 82 -11.15 5.91 -0.85
CA TRP A 82 -12.46 5.91 -0.21
C TRP A 82 -13.51 5.21 -1.08
N THR A 83 -14.52 4.68 -0.43
CA THR A 83 -15.69 4.08 -1.06
C THR A 83 -16.94 4.43 -0.27
N GLN A 84 -18.06 4.45 -0.95
CA GLN A 84 -19.37 4.58 -0.33
C GLN A 84 -20.26 3.43 -0.78
N MET A 85 -20.78 2.71 0.21
CA MET A 85 -21.74 1.62 0.01
C MET A 85 -23.03 1.95 0.78
N GLY A 86 -24.05 2.38 0.06
CA GLY A 86 -25.25 2.93 0.70
C GLY A 86 -24.92 4.22 1.47
N GLU A 87 -25.13 4.22 2.77
CA GLU A 87 -24.81 5.33 3.67
C GLU A 87 -23.44 5.21 4.32
N GLU A 88 -22.81 4.05 4.24
CA GLU A 88 -21.53 3.77 4.85
C GLU A 88 -20.37 4.23 3.97
N ILE A 89 -19.44 4.99 4.56
CA ILE A 89 -18.21 5.44 3.92
C ILE A 89 -17.02 4.79 4.62
N THR A 90 -16.22 4.05 3.85
CA THR A 90 -14.92 3.55 4.29
C THR A 90 -13.83 4.39 3.63
N LYS A 91 -12.86 4.83 4.42
CA LYS A 91 -11.70 5.61 3.97
C LYS A 91 -10.42 4.87 4.31
N GLY A 92 -9.36 5.22 3.64
CA GLY A 92 -8.04 4.71 3.94
C GLY A 92 -6.94 5.62 3.47
N THR A 93 -5.77 5.37 4.01
CA THR A 93 -4.50 5.96 3.55
C THR A 93 -3.67 4.88 2.88
N THR A 94 -2.90 5.27 1.89
CA THR A 94 -1.93 4.42 1.23
C THR A 94 -0.55 5.05 1.27
N GLN A 95 0.47 4.21 1.40
CA GLN A 95 1.87 4.61 1.29
C GLN A 95 2.64 3.52 0.55
N GLY A 96 3.45 3.91 -0.41
CA GLY A 96 4.16 2.92 -1.19
C GLY A 96 5.30 3.49 -2.01
N VAL A 97 5.84 2.60 -2.81
CA VAL A 97 6.93 2.87 -3.74
C VAL A 97 6.54 2.45 -5.14
N TYR A 98 7.10 3.10 -6.13
CA TYR A 98 6.93 2.71 -7.52
C TYR A 98 8.27 2.58 -8.24
N ARG A 99 8.30 1.71 -9.24
CA ARG A 99 9.44 1.52 -10.13
C ARG A 99 8.97 1.34 -11.56
N LYS A 100 9.54 2.12 -12.46
CA LYS A 100 9.29 1.96 -13.89
C LYS A 100 9.93 0.67 -14.41
N GLN A 101 9.17 -0.08 -15.17
CA GLN A 101 9.62 -1.31 -15.81
C GLN A 101 9.08 -1.34 -17.26
N GLY A 102 9.92 -0.94 -18.20
CA GLY A 102 9.49 -0.77 -19.57
C GLY A 102 8.43 0.31 -19.73
N LYS A 103 7.24 -0.06 -20.17
CA LYS A 103 6.11 0.86 -20.42
C LYS A 103 5.22 1.09 -19.18
N VAL A 104 5.44 0.34 -18.13
CA VAL A 104 4.56 0.34 -16.96
C VAL A 104 5.34 0.68 -15.69
N PHE A 105 4.60 1.03 -14.65
CA PHE A 105 5.14 1.27 -13.33
C PHE A 105 4.62 0.20 -12.37
N LYS A 106 5.53 -0.53 -11.75
CA LYS A 106 5.19 -1.44 -10.65
C LYS A 106 5.06 -0.65 -9.37
N MET A 107 4.03 -0.96 -8.60
CA MET A 107 3.66 -0.27 -7.37
C MET A 107 3.52 -1.28 -6.23
N TYR A 108 4.03 -0.92 -5.07
CA TYR A 108 3.92 -1.70 -3.84
C TYR A 108 3.54 -0.77 -2.70
N ALA A 109 2.53 -1.13 -1.94
CA ALA A 109 1.99 -0.26 -0.90
C ALA A 109 1.43 -1.01 0.31
N LEU A 110 1.21 -0.22 1.35
CA LEU A 110 0.37 -0.57 2.49
C LEU A 110 -0.82 0.38 2.52
N ASP A 111 -2.02 -0.21 2.60
CA ASP A 111 -3.26 0.51 2.79
C ASP A 111 -3.78 0.29 4.20
N ASN A 112 -4.15 1.37 4.87
CA ASN A 112 -4.73 1.34 6.20
C ASN A 112 -6.13 1.94 6.18
N LEU A 113 -7.14 1.13 6.48
CA LEU A 113 -8.55 1.51 6.35
C LEU A 113 -9.20 1.84 7.69
N THR A 114 -10.24 2.67 7.64
CA THR A 114 -11.04 3.04 8.83
C THR A 114 -11.86 1.89 9.43
N ASN A 115 -11.98 0.78 8.73
CA ASN A 115 -12.58 -0.46 9.25
C ASN A 115 -11.57 -1.37 9.97
N GLU A 116 -10.42 -0.81 10.37
CA GLU A 116 -9.33 -1.50 11.09
C GLU A 116 -8.61 -2.57 10.27
N LYS A 117 -8.79 -2.59 8.96
CA LYS A 117 -8.09 -3.52 8.06
C LYS A 117 -6.87 -2.85 7.44
N THR A 118 -5.81 -3.63 7.33
CA THR A 118 -4.57 -3.26 6.65
C THR A 118 -4.31 -4.23 5.52
N TYR A 119 -3.92 -3.70 4.35
CA TYR A 119 -3.61 -4.51 3.18
C TYR A 119 -2.19 -4.27 2.68
N VAL A 120 -1.54 -5.35 2.27
CA VAL A 120 -0.36 -5.31 1.41
C VAL A 120 -0.84 -5.29 -0.03
N VAL A 121 -0.36 -4.35 -0.81
CA VAL A 121 -0.85 -4.10 -2.16
C VAL A 121 0.30 -4.16 -3.16
N SER A 122 0.08 -4.82 -4.27
CA SER A 122 0.96 -4.75 -5.44
C SER A 122 0.15 -4.42 -6.68
N GLY A 123 0.72 -3.62 -7.57
CA GLY A 123 -0.01 -3.20 -8.74
C GLY A 123 0.85 -2.75 -9.90
N ILE A 124 0.16 -2.44 -10.99
CA ILE A 124 0.74 -1.95 -12.23
C ILE A 124 -0.06 -0.75 -12.70
N ALA A 125 0.64 0.36 -12.90
CA ALA A 125 0.11 1.54 -13.58
C ALA A 125 0.58 1.56 -15.03
N ASP A 126 -0.36 1.71 -15.97
CA ASP A 126 -0.09 1.94 -17.39
C ASP A 126 -0.73 3.28 -17.79
N PHE A 127 0.10 4.30 -17.92
CA PHE A 127 -0.38 5.66 -18.24
C PHE A 127 -0.81 5.80 -19.70
N VAL A 128 -0.31 4.96 -20.59
CA VAL A 128 -0.73 4.95 -22.00
C VAL A 128 -2.14 4.41 -22.13
N LYS A 129 -2.42 3.31 -21.43
CA LYS A 129 -3.75 2.68 -21.40
C LYS A 129 -4.70 3.33 -20.37
N LYS A 130 -4.20 4.20 -19.52
CA LYS A 130 -4.96 4.82 -18.42
C LYS A 130 -5.53 3.78 -17.44
N THR A 131 -4.76 2.75 -17.14
CA THR A 131 -5.17 1.67 -16.25
C THR A 131 -4.28 1.58 -15.02
N LEU A 132 -4.90 1.21 -13.90
CA LEU A 132 -4.25 0.96 -12.63
C LEU A 132 -4.84 -0.34 -12.07
N LYS A 133 -4.03 -1.39 -12.01
CA LYS A 133 -4.50 -2.72 -11.59
C LYS A 133 -3.76 -3.15 -10.35
N PHE A 134 -4.49 -3.48 -9.30
CA PHE A 134 -3.93 -3.91 -8.03
C PHE A 134 -4.41 -5.29 -7.61
N LYS A 135 -3.56 -5.94 -6.82
CA LYS A 135 -3.90 -7.08 -5.98
C LYS A 135 -3.59 -6.70 -4.54
N ALA A 136 -4.56 -6.86 -3.67
CA ALA A 136 -4.46 -6.57 -2.25
C ALA A 136 -4.67 -7.82 -1.41
N SER A 137 -3.87 -7.98 -0.38
CA SER A 137 -3.98 -9.07 0.59
C SER A 137 -4.07 -8.49 1.99
N GLU A 138 -5.05 -8.93 2.77
CA GLU A 138 -5.22 -8.48 4.15
C GLU A 138 -4.07 -9.00 5.02
N VAL A 139 -3.49 -8.10 5.79
CA VAL A 139 -2.50 -8.46 6.83
C VAL A 139 -3.25 -9.15 7.97
N LYS A 140 -2.78 -10.32 8.37
CA LYS A 140 -3.34 -11.10 9.48
C LYS A 140 -2.49 -10.91 10.73
N GLU A 141 -3.16 -10.70 11.85
CA GLU A 141 -2.55 -10.66 13.18
C GLU A 141 -2.50 -12.06 13.83
#